data_6cfb7d644d40d7cbc328c63cb11222f2
#
_entry.id   6cfb7d644d40d7cbc328c63cb11222f2
#
_cell.length_a   1.000
_cell.length_b   1.000
_cell.length_c   1.000
_cell.angle_alpha   90.00
_cell.angle_beta   90.00
_cell.angle_gamma   90.00
#
_symmetry.space_group_name_H-M   'P 1'
#
loop_
_entity.id
_entity.type
_entity.pdbx_description
1 polymer ?
#
loop_
_entity_poly.entity_id
_entity_poly.type
_entity_poly.pdbx_seq_one_letter_code
_entity_poly.pdbx_strand_id
1 'polypeptide(L)'
;PKILSQPEAEPEALIKDALGQFLSRNDLTGTTRIAVSVPGQSGLAKFFKPPPVEVKKIGDIVKYEAKQQIPFDLNDVIWDFQQMEGAQIEEGYALDSEIGLFAMKKEAVFRALKPYRDQGIDIDLVQLAPMSIYNMVAHERFAEQMATEEFDPDRPPKSTVILSIGTDASDLLVTNGFRVWQRSVPIGGNHFTRQLLKDLKMTFAKAEHLKKNAMQADDPKLVFQAMRPIFNDMQQEIQRSLNFYKQHNKKSELDGMLVMGNTAKMPGLLQFLNKNLGMDVNLYDKYPKLTGSEVLGAQQFKENAAAYGVVYGLCLQLLNRGPMRTNLLPRDIVLDRIIRNKKPWAVGALSLLLVGFATHHAMLGQSYRPLRPELWSSAESSVSNAEKSSKDEFAKDEDYKGKLNLYKSVGLEVSKGAQQRLMCLELYEAIEQAMQRDPLLMEKTPLERPYKDRMEFHITSVEQMYFDSLANWYTPDIKTAYQEDLKSREQAGFAKIKRPAEKDPDPTGPGWVIELKGYHYFNGTEKKGREGAAHVTNHL
;
A
#
# COMPACT_ATOMS: atom_id res chain seq x y z
N PRO A 1 1.63 -27.53 0.87
CA PRO A 1 1.44 -27.06 2.26
C PRO A 1 2.08 -27.99 3.30
N LYS A 2 1.94 -29.29 3.19
CA LYS A 2 2.49 -30.26 4.16
C LYS A 2 4.03 -30.21 4.27
N ILE A 3 4.70 -30.03 3.14
CA ILE A 3 6.16 -29.99 3.05
C ILE A 3 6.67 -28.71 3.71
N LEU A 4 5.96 -27.59 3.54
CA LEU A 4 6.33 -26.28 4.14
C LEU A 4 6.30 -26.28 5.69
N SER A 5 5.55 -27.19 6.28
CA SER A 5 5.42 -27.29 7.76
C SER A 5 6.46 -28.20 8.41
N GLN A 6 7.33 -28.84 7.64
CA GLN A 6 8.42 -29.67 8.17
C GLN A 6 9.56 -28.78 8.67
N PRO A 7 10.24 -29.16 9.77
CA PRO A 7 11.34 -28.37 10.35
C PRO A 7 12.52 -28.13 9.40
N GLU A 8 12.73 -29.02 8.45
CA GLU A 8 13.84 -29.00 7.48
C GLU A 8 13.47 -28.31 6.16
N ALA A 9 12.23 -27.81 6.04
CA ALA A 9 11.75 -27.21 4.79
C ALA A 9 12.32 -25.79 4.61
N GLU A 10 12.82 -25.51 3.41
CA GLU A 10 13.12 -24.16 2.94
C GLU A 10 11.91 -23.60 2.17
N PRO A 11 11.05 -22.79 2.81
CA PRO A 11 9.79 -22.36 2.22
C PRO A 11 9.95 -21.61 0.89
N GLU A 12 10.98 -20.76 0.78
CA GLU A 12 11.21 -19.97 -0.44
C GLU A 12 11.58 -20.85 -1.63
N ALA A 13 12.43 -21.84 -1.43
CA ALA A 13 12.83 -22.77 -2.48
C ALA A 13 11.65 -23.62 -2.96
N LEU A 14 10.85 -24.15 -2.03
CA LEU A 14 9.68 -24.97 -2.34
C LEU A 14 8.58 -24.18 -3.07
N ILE A 15 8.35 -22.94 -2.68
CA ILE A 15 7.37 -22.07 -3.37
C ILE A 15 7.87 -21.73 -4.77
N LYS A 16 9.15 -21.42 -4.94
CA LYS A 16 9.76 -21.14 -6.24
C LYS A 16 9.65 -22.33 -7.18
N ASP A 17 9.95 -23.52 -6.69
CA ASP A 17 9.84 -24.76 -7.48
C ASP A 17 8.39 -25.05 -7.88
N ALA A 18 7.46 -24.93 -6.94
CA ALA A 18 6.03 -25.13 -7.20
C ALA A 18 5.49 -24.11 -8.23
N LEU A 19 5.89 -22.86 -8.15
CA LEU A 19 5.53 -21.83 -9.13
C LEU A 19 6.15 -22.12 -10.49
N GLY A 20 7.42 -22.55 -10.55
CA GLY A 20 8.08 -22.95 -11.79
C GLY A 20 7.35 -24.11 -12.48
N GLN A 21 6.95 -25.12 -11.70
CA GLN A 21 6.15 -26.25 -12.21
C GLN A 21 4.75 -25.82 -12.67
N PHE A 22 4.13 -24.87 -11.97
CA PHE A 22 2.85 -24.32 -12.39
C PHE A 22 2.97 -23.58 -13.72
N LEU A 23 3.97 -22.72 -13.86
CA LEU A 23 4.22 -21.95 -15.08
C LEU A 23 4.58 -22.83 -16.28
N SER A 24 5.31 -23.92 -16.05
CA SER A 24 5.64 -24.87 -17.13
C SER A 24 4.43 -25.65 -17.68
N ARG A 25 3.33 -25.68 -16.94
CA ARG A 25 2.09 -26.39 -17.32
C ARG A 25 0.97 -25.47 -17.76
N ASN A 26 1.07 -24.17 -17.49
CA ASN A 26 0.02 -23.20 -17.74
C ASN A 26 0.61 -21.95 -18.38
N ASP A 27 0.15 -21.61 -19.56
CA ASP A 27 0.53 -20.38 -20.24
C ASP A 27 -0.25 -19.20 -19.63
N LEU A 28 0.48 -18.29 -18.96
CA LEU A 28 -0.08 -17.04 -18.49
C LEU A 28 0.00 -16.01 -19.61
N THR A 29 -1.15 -15.59 -20.11
CA THR A 29 -1.22 -14.51 -21.11
C THR A 29 -1.10 -13.15 -20.44
N GLY A 30 -0.73 -12.13 -21.21
CA GLY A 30 -0.65 -10.74 -20.70
C GLY A 30 -1.99 -10.17 -20.21
N THR A 31 -3.11 -10.85 -20.49
CA THR A 31 -4.46 -10.50 -20.03
C THR A 31 -4.87 -11.25 -18.76
N THR A 32 -4.08 -12.25 -18.32
CA THR A 32 -4.37 -13.03 -17.11
C THR A 32 -4.17 -12.16 -15.88
N ARG A 33 -5.22 -11.99 -15.07
CA ARG A 33 -5.13 -11.31 -13.79
C ARG A 33 -4.78 -12.28 -12.67
N ILE A 34 -3.90 -11.85 -11.79
CA ILE A 34 -3.36 -12.70 -10.73
C ILE A 34 -3.60 -12.05 -9.38
N ALA A 35 -4.18 -12.84 -8.47
CA ALA A 35 -4.42 -12.44 -7.10
C ALA A 35 -3.64 -13.31 -6.13
N VAL A 36 -3.17 -12.70 -5.05
CA VAL A 36 -2.47 -13.36 -3.96
C VAL A 36 -3.22 -13.10 -2.66
N SER A 37 -3.47 -14.16 -1.89
CA SER A 37 -3.96 -14.00 -0.52
C SER A 37 -2.81 -13.99 0.46
N VAL A 38 -2.97 -13.18 1.50
CA VAL A 38 -2.10 -13.17 2.67
C VAL A 38 -2.87 -13.62 3.91
N PRO A 39 -2.25 -14.33 4.86
CA PRO A 39 -2.96 -14.80 6.06
C PRO A 39 -3.57 -13.65 6.84
N GLY A 40 -4.76 -13.86 7.41
CA GLY A 40 -5.45 -12.84 8.21
C GLY A 40 -4.63 -12.33 9.39
N GLN A 41 -3.85 -13.19 10.04
CA GLN A 41 -2.95 -12.82 11.12
C GLN A 41 -1.79 -11.89 10.71
N SER A 42 -1.47 -11.81 9.42
CA SER A 42 -0.38 -10.96 8.90
C SER A 42 -0.80 -9.52 8.66
N GLY A 43 -2.10 -9.24 8.71
CA GLY A 43 -2.67 -7.92 8.50
C GLY A 43 -3.62 -7.49 9.60
N LEU A 44 -3.97 -6.23 9.57
CA LEU A 44 -4.99 -5.62 10.41
C LEU A 44 -6.25 -5.43 9.59
N ALA A 45 -7.39 -5.88 10.10
CA ALA A 45 -8.70 -5.49 9.60
C ALA A 45 -9.49 -4.91 10.77
N LYS A 46 -9.90 -3.67 10.64
CA LYS A 46 -10.68 -2.94 11.64
C LYS A 46 -11.93 -2.38 10.97
N PHE A 47 -13.03 -2.47 11.69
CA PHE A 47 -14.30 -1.91 11.26
C PHE A 47 -14.73 -0.87 12.27
N PHE A 48 -15.11 0.31 11.80
CA PHE A 48 -15.54 1.40 12.66
C PHE A 48 -16.64 2.21 11.99
N LYS A 49 -17.46 2.87 12.80
CA LYS A 49 -18.51 3.78 12.33
C LYS A 49 -18.06 5.20 12.56
N PRO A 50 -17.79 5.97 11.49
CA PRO A 50 -17.54 7.39 11.60
C PRO A 50 -18.82 8.12 12.04
N PRO A 51 -18.72 9.32 12.63
CA PRO A 51 -19.88 10.18 12.79
C PRO A 51 -20.50 10.54 11.44
N PRO A 52 -21.76 10.99 11.38
CA PRO A 52 -22.38 11.47 10.14
C PRO A 52 -21.54 12.54 9.46
N VAL A 53 -21.11 12.27 8.24
CA VAL A 53 -20.20 13.16 7.50
C VAL A 53 -20.50 13.15 6.01
N GLU A 54 -20.11 14.22 5.32
CA GLU A 54 -20.16 14.27 3.87
C GLU A 54 -19.34 13.13 3.27
N VAL A 55 -19.90 12.44 2.29
CA VAL A 55 -19.24 11.30 1.60
C VAL A 55 -17.85 11.67 1.09
N LYS A 56 -17.67 12.93 0.64
CA LYS A 56 -16.38 13.44 0.15
C LYS A 56 -15.29 13.52 1.23
N LYS A 57 -15.68 13.67 2.51
CA LYS A 57 -14.76 13.80 3.64
C LYS A 57 -14.42 12.46 4.31
N ILE A 58 -15.07 11.38 3.89
CA ILE A 58 -14.82 10.03 4.46
C ILE A 58 -13.32 9.69 4.37
N GLY A 59 -12.67 9.97 3.23
CA GLY A 59 -11.24 9.69 3.05
C GLY A 59 -10.33 10.38 4.07
N ASP A 60 -10.62 11.62 4.43
CA ASP A 60 -9.83 12.38 5.41
C ASP A 60 -10.03 11.82 6.83
N ILE A 61 -11.27 11.46 7.17
CA ILE A 61 -11.58 10.83 8.46
C ILE A 61 -10.89 9.48 8.58
N VAL A 62 -10.97 8.68 7.52
CA VAL A 62 -10.29 7.37 7.51
C VAL A 62 -8.79 7.53 7.65
N LYS A 63 -8.19 8.52 7.02
CA LYS A 63 -6.75 8.80 7.16
C LYS A 63 -6.39 9.19 8.60
N TYR A 64 -7.26 9.93 9.29
CA TYR A 64 -7.08 10.28 10.69
C TYR A 64 -7.24 9.04 11.58
N GLU A 65 -8.31 8.29 11.40
CA GLU A 65 -8.55 7.03 12.13
C GLU A 65 -7.43 6.00 11.88
N ALA A 66 -6.92 5.89 10.65
CA ALA A 66 -5.82 5.01 10.33
C ALA A 66 -4.58 5.30 11.17
N LYS A 67 -4.26 6.58 11.45
CA LYS A 67 -3.15 6.95 12.33
C LYS A 67 -3.34 6.49 13.78
N GLN A 68 -4.58 6.38 14.24
CA GLN A 68 -4.88 5.95 15.61
C GLN A 68 -5.04 4.43 15.71
N GLN A 69 -5.63 3.80 14.70
CA GLN A 69 -5.99 2.38 14.71
C GLN A 69 -4.83 1.47 14.28
N ILE A 70 -3.93 1.96 13.43
CA ILE A 70 -2.77 1.20 12.96
C ILE A 70 -1.62 1.43 13.94
N PRO A 71 -1.11 0.38 14.62
CA PRO A 71 -0.07 0.51 15.65
C PRO A 71 1.35 0.67 15.07
N PHE A 72 1.46 1.19 13.85
CA PHE A 72 2.71 1.39 13.11
C PHE A 72 2.67 2.72 12.37
N ASP A 73 3.83 3.25 11.98
CA ASP A 73 3.87 4.41 11.11
C ASP A 73 3.19 4.09 9.77
N LEU A 74 2.35 5.02 9.29
CA LEU A 74 1.65 4.84 8.01
C LEU A 74 2.60 4.73 6.82
N ASN A 75 3.82 5.22 6.95
CA ASN A 75 4.85 5.06 5.92
C ASN A 75 5.40 3.63 5.82
N ASP A 76 5.29 2.84 6.90
CA ASP A 76 5.79 1.47 6.97
C ASP A 76 4.72 0.43 6.67
N VAL A 77 3.49 0.87 6.40
CA VAL A 77 2.37 -0.01 6.10
C VAL A 77 1.79 0.30 4.72
N ILE A 78 1.20 -0.72 4.15
CA ILE A 78 0.27 -0.60 3.04
C ILE A 78 -1.10 -0.71 3.64
N TRP A 79 -1.95 0.24 3.35
CA TRP A 79 -3.31 0.27 3.85
C TRP A 79 -4.28 0.71 2.77
N ASP A 80 -5.49 0.20 2.89
CA ASP A 80 -6.61 0.53 2.04
C ASP A 80 -7.88 0.50 2.87
N PHE A 81 -8.93 1.13 2.40
CA PHE A 81 -10.21 1.16 3.09
C PHE A 81 -11.38 1.07 2.13
N GLN A 82 -12.49 0.65 2.66
CA GLN A 82 -13.74 0.58 1.92
C GLN A 82 -14.92 0.89 2.84
N GLN A 83 -15.88 1.63 2.33
CA GLN A 83 -17.20 1.73 2.93
C GLN A 83 -17.95 0.43 2.68
N MET A 84 -18.49 -0.16 3.75
CA MET A 84 -19.23 -1.42 3.66
C MET A 84 -20.59 -1.21 3.00
N GLU A 85 -21.10 -2.27 2.40
CA GLU A 85 -22.40 -2.24 1.72
C GLU A 85 -23.55 -1.88 2.68
N GLY A 86 -24.64 -1.32 2.16
CA GLY A 86 -25.80 -0.91 2.96
C GLY A 86 -25.56 0.33 3.82
N ALA A 87 -24.67 1.23 3.41
CA ALA A 87 -24.53 2.53 4.04
C ALA A 87 -25.72 3.42 3.68
N GLN A 88 -26.30 4.07 4.68
CA GLN A 88 -27.37 5.04 4.47
C GLN A 88 -26.77 6.39 4.09
N ILE A 89 -27.11 6.87 2.90
CA ILE A 89 -26.64 8.16 2.38
C ILE A 89 -27.87 9.03 2.11
N GLU A 90 -27.98 10.13 2.85
CA GLU A 90 -29.04 11.14 2.66
C GLU A 90 -28.41 12.51 2.38
N GLU A 91 -28.88 13.20 1.38
CA GLU A 91 -28.41 14.53 0.97
C GLU A 91 -26.88 14.67 0.83
N GLY A 92 -26.19 13.57 0.48
CA GLY A 92 -24.73 13.54 0.36
C GLY A 92 -23.97 13.30 1.68
N TYR A 93 -24.69 13.06 2.78
CA TYR A 93 -24.14 12.66 4.08
C TYR A 93 -24.28 11.15 4.30
N ALA A 94 -23.22 10.52 4.73
CA ALA A 94 -23.25 9.15 5.21
C ALA A 94 -23.69 9.16 6.67
N LEU A 95 -24.93 8.73 6.93
CA LEU A 95 -25.54 8.77 8.26
C LEU A 95 -25.19 7.53 9.10
N ASP A 96 -25.33 6.35 8.52
CA ASP A 96 -24.89 5.08 9.13
C ASP A 96 -24.02 4.32 8.13
N SER A 97 -22.74 4.62 8.18
CA SER A 97 -21.76 3.92 7.36
C SER A 97 -20.76 3.21 8.25
N GLU A 98 -20.43 1.98 7.91
CA GLU A 98 -19.31 1.26 8.51
C GLU A 98 -18.16 1.24 7.50
N ILE A 99 -16.97 1.53 8.00
CA ILE A 99 -15.77 1.55 7.18
C ILE A 99 -14.86 0.41 7.61
N GLY A 100 -14.47 -0.42 6.65
CA GLY A 100 -13.40 -1.39 6.81
C GLY A 100 -12.05 -0.75 6.49
N LEU A 101 -11.14 -0.77 7.44
CA LEU A 101 -9.74 -0.35 7.30
C LEU A 101 -8.85 -1.58 7.33
N PHE A 102 -8.05 -1.74 6.31
CA PHE A 102 -7.15 -2.88 6.12
C PHE A 102 -5.72 -2.38 6.02
N ALA A 103 -4.80 -3.01 6.75
CA ALA A 103 -3.41 -2.62 6.73
C ALA A 103 -2.49 -3.81 6.91
N MET A 104 -1.31 -3.73 6.31
CA MET A 104 -0.26 -4.73 6.43
C MET A 104 1.12 -4.06 6.37
N LYS A 105 2.09 -4.57 7.12
CA LYS A 105 3.47 -4.07 7.03
C LYS A 105 4.01 -4.24 5.62
N LYS A 106 4.66 -3.22 5.09
CA LYS A 106 5.28 -3.25 3.74
C LYS A 106 6.18 -4.47 3.56
N GLU A 107 7.05 -4.72 4.52
CA GLU A 107 7.97 -5.88 4.47
C GLU A 107 7.23 -7.21 4.32
N ALA A 108 6.11 -7.39 5.03
CA ALA A 108 5.34 -8.62 4.97
C ALA A 108 4.65 -8.79 3.60
N VAL A 109 4.14 -7.69 3.01
CA VAL A 109 3.60 -7.72 1.65
C VAL A 109 4.70 -8.03 0.64
N PHE A 110 5.84 -7.35 0.70
CA PHE A 110 6.95 -7.60 -0.23
C PHE A 110 7.50 -9.02 -0.11
N ARG A 111 7.55 -9.57 1.10
CA ARG A 111 7.94 -10.97 1.35
C ARG A 111 6.94 -11.93 0.70
N ALA A 112 5.64 -11.69 0.83
CA ALA A 112 4.60 -12.51 0.20
C ALA A 112 4.64 -12.43 -1.33
N LEU A 113 5.02 -11.29 -1.91
CA LEU A 113 5.08 -11.07 -3.35
C LEU A 113 6.41 -11.52 -3.99
N LYS A 114 7.48 -11.64 -3.19
CA LYS A 114 8.82 -11.97 -3.68
C LYS A 114 8.86 -13.20 -4.60
N PRO A 115 8.27 -14.36 -4.25
CA PRO A 115 8.34 -15.55 -5.09
C PRO A 115 7.74 -15.34 -6.50
N TYR A 116 6.70 -14.54 -6.60
CA TYR A 116 6.04 -14.22 -7.86
C TYR A 116 6.86 -13.24 -8.70
N ARG A 117 7.39 -12.20 -8.06
CA ARG A 117 8.26 -11.21 -8.72
C ARG A 117 9.53 -11.84 -9.26
N ASP A 118 10.15 -12.76 -8.52
CA ASP A 118 11.35 -13.50 -8.92
C ASP A 118 11.09 -14.37 -10.17
N GLN A 119 9.84 -14.73 -10.44
CA GLN A 119 9.40 -15.46 -11.63
C GLN A 119 8.83 -14.53 -12.73
N GLY A 120 8.91 -13.21 -12.55
CA GLY A 120 8.39 -12.25 -13.53
C GLY A 120 6.87 -12.17 -13.60
N ILE A 121 6.17 -12.64 -12.56
CA ILE A 121 4.71 -12.63 -12.50
C ILE A 121 4.23 -11.29 -11.93
N ASP A 122 3.37 -10.61 -12.68
CA ASP A 122 2.71 -9.39 -12.25
C ASP A 122 1.45 -9.72 -11.45
N ILE A 123 1.40 -9.21 -10.21
CA ILE A 123 0.26 -9.39 -9.32
C ILE A 123 -0.69 -8.19 -9.46
N ASP A 124 -2.00 -8.44 -9.58
CA ASP A 124 -3.03 -7.41 -9.70
C ASP A 124 -3.72 -7.12 -8.39
N LEU A 125 -3.81 -8.11 -7.51
CA LEU A 125 -4.56 -8.04 -6.27
C LEU A 125 -3.80 -8.73 -5.14
N VAL A 126 -3.70 -8.04 -4.01
CA VAL A 126 -3.30 -8.62 -2.72
C VAL A 126 -4.44 -8.42 -1.73
N GLN A 127 -4.94 -9.51 -1.17
CA GLN A 127 -6.06 -9.46 -0.22
C GLN A 127 -5.80 -10.34 1.00
N LEU A 128 -6.36 -9.94 2.15
CA LEU A 128 -6.40 -10.79 3.34
C LEU A 128 -7.29 -12.01 3.10
N ALA A 129 -6.84 -13.20 3.46
CA ALA A 129 -7.59 -14.44 3.27
C ALA A 129 -9.01 -14.38 3.85
N PRO A 130 -9.25 -13.86 5.07
CA PRO A 130 -10.61 -13.72 5.60
C PRO A 130 -11.50 -12.82 4.73
N MET A 131 -10.98 -11.76 4.12
CA MET A 131 -11.77 -10.89 3.25
C MET A 131 -12.12 -11.58 1.92
N SER A 132 -11.23 -12.43 1.42
CA SER A 132 -11.54 -13.28 0.28
C SER A 132 -12.64 -14.29 0.60
N ILE A 133 -12.60 -14.89 1.79
CA ILE A 133 -13.68 -15.78 2.26
C ILE A 133 -15.01 -15.02 2.38
N TYR A 134 -14.98 -13.78 2.90
CA TYR A 134 -16.17 -12.94 2.94
C TYR A 134 -16.77 -12.75 1.55
N ASN A 135 -15.96 -12.41 0.53
CA ASN A 135 -16.43 -12.29 -0.85
C ASN A 135 -17.11 -13.54 -1.36
N MET A 136 -16.53 -14.71 -1.06
CA MET A 136 -17.10 -16.00 -1.47
C MET A 136 -18.44 -16.25 -0.78
N VAL A 137 -18.51 -16.09 0.54
CA VAL A 137 -19.73 -16.34 1.31
C VAL A 137 -20.83 -15.34 0.95
N ALA A 138 -20.49 -14.07 0.78
CA ALA A 138 -21.43 -13.04 0.33
C ALA A 138 -22.01 -13.40 -1.05
N HIS A 139 -21.18 -13.83 -1.99
CA HIS A 139 -21.63 -14.25 -3.31
C HIS A 139 -22.52 -15.50 -3.27
N GLU A 140 -22.09 -16.52 -2.55
CA GLU A 140 -22.78 -17.82 -2.53
C GLU A 140 -24.10 -17.79 -1.75
N ARG A 141 -24.13 -17.10 -0.60
CA ARG A 141 -25.27 -17.16 0.32
C ARG A 141 -26.12 -15.91 0.37
N PHE A 142 -25.52 -14.75 0.22
CA PHE A 142 -26.18 -13.47 0.49
C PHE A 142 -26.39 -12.61 -0.76
N ALA A 143 -25.92 -13.01 -1.95
CA ALA A 143 -26.00 -12.17 -3.13
C ALA A 143 -27.44 -11.76 -3.52
N GLU A 144 -28.41 -12.67 -3.37
CA GLU A 144 -29.81 -12.37 -3.64
C GLU A 144 -30.38 -11.39 -2.61
N GLN A 145 -30.10 -11.65 -1.33
CA GLN A 145 -30.53 -10.79 -0.23
C GLN A 145 -29.93 -9.39 -0.35
N MET A 146 -28.62 -9.29 -0.61
CA MET A 146 -27.94 -8.00 -0.81
C MET A 146 -28.44 -7.22 -2.03
N ALA A 147 -29.01 -7.90 -3.01
CA ALA A 147 -29.57 -7.26 -4.22
C ALA A 147 -31.02 -6.79 -4.02
N THR A 148 -31.78 -7.42 -3.13
CA THR A 148 -33.22 -7.19 -2.94
C THR A 148 -33.57 -6.43 -1.66
N GLU A 149 -32.74 -6.52 -0.64
CA GLU A 149 -32.98 -5.94 0.67
C GLU A 149 -32.04 -4.75 0.93
N GLU A 150 -32.57 -3.69 1.54
CA GLU A 150 -31.75 -2.63 2.12
C GLU A 150 -31.29 -3.03 3.51
N PHE A 151 -30.07 -2.65 3.89
CA PHE A 151 -29.55 -2.95 5.21
C PHE A 151 -30.22 -2.08 6.28
N ASP A 152 -30.91 -2.71 7.22
CA ASP A 152 -31.48 -2.07 8.39
C ASP A 152 -30.59 -2.34 9.61
N PRO A 153 -29.91 -1.33 10.18
CA PRO A 153 -29.09 -1.47 11.39
C PRO A 153 -29.88 -1.90 12.62
N ASP A 154 -31.19 -1.61 12.64
CA ASP A 154 -32.07 -1.93 13.78
C ASP A 154 -32.56 -3.37 13.72
N ARG A 155 -32.65 -3.95 12.53
CA ARG A 155 -33.05 -5.33 12.29
C ARG A 155 -32.08 -6.00 11.29
N PRO A 156 -30.81 -6.18 11.68
CA PRO A 156 -29.84 -6.75 10.78
C PRO A 156 -30.22 -8.20 10.40
N PRO A 157 -29.96 -8.63 9.17
CA PRO A 157 -30.13 -10.01 8.77
C PRO A 157 -29.33 -10.96 9.65
N LYS A 158 -29.78 -12.23 9.72
CA LYS A 158 -29.04 -13.26 10.46
C LYS A 158 -27.63 -13.41 9.93
N SER A 159 -26.69 -13.53 10.83
CA SER A 159 -25.27 -13.65 10.52
C SER A 159 -24.84 -15.11 10.53
N THR A 160 -24.09 -15.52 9.52
CA THR A 160 -23.44 -16.83 9.48
C THR A 160 -22.03 -16.72 10.06
N VAL A 161 -21.65 -17.65 10.90
CA VAL A 161 -20.28 -17.79 11.38
C VAL A 161 -19.49 -18.66 10.41
N ILE A 162 -18.29 -18.23 10.04
CA ILE A 162 -17.38 -18.99 9.19
C ILE A 162 -16.07 -19.20 9.94
N LEU A 163 -15.63 -20.45 10.02
CA LEU A 163 -14.35 -20.83 10.59
C LEU A 163 -13.48 -21.45 9.50
N SER A 164 -12.47 -20.72 9.06
CA SER A 164 -11.49 -21.22 8.10
C SER A 164 -10.25 -21.71 8.83
N ILE A 165 -10.02 -23.03 8.83
CA ILE A 165 -8.93 -23.64 9.59
C ILE A 165 -7.74 -23.87 8.66
N GLY A 166 -6.74 -23.01 8.79
CA GLY A 166 -5.47 -23.10 8.08
C GLY A 166 -4.49 -24.07 8.74
N THR A 167 -3.23 -23.99 8.34
CA THR A 167 -2.14 -24.81 8.89
C THR A 167 -1.68 -24.30 10.26
N ASP A 168 -1.42 -23.01 10.40
CA ASP A 168 -0.84 -22.42 11.61
C ASP A 168 -1.82 -21.50 12.36
N ALA A 169 -2.83 -20.99 11.68
CA ALA A 169 -3.88 -20.17 12.27
C ALA A 169 -5.22 -20.48 11.64
N SER A 170 -6.28 -20.05 12.29
CA SER A 170 -7.65 -20.11 11.81
C SER A 170 -8.23 -18.71 11.76
N ASP A 171 -9.04 -18.44 10.75
CA ASP A 171 -9.76 -17.18 10.63
C ASP A 171 -11.23 -17.41 10.96
N LEU A 172 -11.72 -16.69 11.94
CA LEU A 172 -13.13 -16.67 12.33
C LEU A 172 -13.78 -15.41 11.78
N LEU A 173 -14.83 -15.59 10.99
CA LEU A 173 -15.62 -14.51 10.42
C LEU A 173 -17.07 -14.64 10.89
N VAL A 174 -17.73 -13.50 11.00
CA VAL A 174 -19.19 -13.43 11.17
C VAL A 174 -19.71 -12.42 10.17
N THR A 175 -20.63 -12.83 9.31
CA THR A 175 -21.19 -11.97 8.27
C THR A 175 -22.65 -12.24 8.02
N ASN A 176 -23.37 -11.17 7.65
CA ASN A 176 -24.74 -11.22 7.12
C ASN A 176 -24.80 -10.75 5.64
N GLY A 177 -23.66 -10.73 4.96
CA GLY A 177 -23.53 -10.20 3.60
C GLY A 177 -23.17 -8.72 3.57
N PHE A 178 -23.87 -7.86 4.29
CA PHE A 178 -23.64 -6.41 4.34
C PHE A 178 -22.50 -6.03 5.28
N ARG A 179 -22.33 -6.73 6.37
CA ARG A 179 -21.32 -6.48 7.40
C ARG A 179 -20.46 -7.72 7.58
N VAL A 180 -19.22 -7.49 7.94
CA VAL A 180 -18.30 -8.56 8.30
C VAL A 180 -17.51 -8.19 9.54
N TRP A 181 -17.36 -9.14 10.42
CA TRP A 181 -16.44 -9.08 11.53
C TRP A 181 -15.47 -10.24 11.42
N GLN A 182 -14.21 -10.02 11.76
CA GLN A 182 -13.20 -11.07 11.67
C GLN A 182 -12.25 -11.06 12.85
N ARG A 183 -11.73 -12.23 13.18
CA ARG A 183 -10.64 -12.42 14.12
C ARG A 183 -9.82 -13.63 13.73
N SER A 184 -8.50 -13.47 13.69
CA SER A 184 -7.58 -14.59 13.51
C SER A 184 -7.27 -15.22 14.86
N VAL A 185 -7.38 -16.55 14.92
CA VAL A 185 -7.08 -17.39 16.07
C VAL A 185 -5.75 -18.10 15.77
N PRO A 186 -4.73 -18.00 16.64
CA PRO A 186 -3.40 -18.57 16.37
C PRO A 186 -3.36 -20.09 16.61
N ILE A 187 -4.39 -20.81 16.18
CA ILE A 187 -4.51 -22.28 16.26
C ILE A 187 -4.90 -22.79 14.89
N GLY A 188 -4.13 -23.69 14.34
CA GLY A 188 -4.40 -24.34 13.07
C GLY A 188 -4.01 -25.83 13.09
N GLY A 189 -4.07 -26.47 11.95
CA GLY A 189 -3.84 -27.92 11.80
C GLY A 189 -2.49 -28.41 12.31
N ASN A 190 -1.46 -27.57 12.24
CA ASN A 190 -0.12 -27.90 12.72
C ASN A 190 -0.04 -28.02 14.24
N HIS A 191 -0.92 -27.35 14.99
CA HIS A 191 -0.95 -27.48 16.44
C HIS A 191 -1.36 -28.87 16.86
N PHE A 192 -2.34 -29.48 16.18
CA PHE A 192 -2.73 -30.88 16.39
C PHE A 192 -1.59 -31.83 16.04
N THR A 193 -0.91 -31.58 14.91
CA THR A 193 0.23 -32.42 14.48
C THR A 193 1.38 -32.35 15.47
N ARG A 194 1.73 -31.13 15.95
CA ARG A 194 2.79 -30.94 16.96
C ARG A 194 2.42 -31.58 18.30
N GLN A 195 1.16 -31.52 18.69
CA GLN A 195 0.69 -32.15 19.91
C GLN A 195 0.81 -33.68 19.83
N LEU A 196 0.38 -34.29 18.71
CA LEU A 196 0.57 -35.72 18.49
C LEU A 196 2.04 -36.11 18.47
N LEU A 197 2.90 -35.30 17.84
CA LEU A 197 4.34 -35.54 17.80
C LEU A 197 4.93 -35.54 19.21
N LYS A 198 4.49 -34.60 20.08
CA LYS A 198 4.96 -34.47 21.46
C LYS A 198 4.50 -35.66 22.32
N ASP A 199 3.21 -35.97 22.30
CA ASP A 199 2.62 -36.94 23.22
C ASP A 199 2.92 -38.40 22.81
N LEU A 200 2.93 -38.65 21.50
CA LEU A 200 3.15 -40.01 20.97
C LEU A 200 4.58 -40.23 20.46
N LYS A 201 5.47 -39.24 20.63
CA LYS A 201 6.93 -39.31 20.29
C LYS A 201 7.18 -39.85 18.87
N MET A 202 6.47 -39.35 17.89
CA MET A 202 6.59 -39.81 16.49
C MET A 202 7.11 -38.70 15.58
N THR A 203 7.43 -39.04 14.32
CA THR A 203 7.85 -38.05 13.32
C THR A 203 6.68 -37.20 12.85
N PHE A 204 6.96 -36.00 12.34
CA PHE A 204 5.95 -35.09 11.81
C PHE A 204 5.06 -35.76 10.74
N ALA A 205 5.66 -36.50 9.81
CA ALA A 205 4.95 -37.20 8.74
C ALA A 205 3.95 -38.25 9.29
N LYS A 206 4.38 -39.03 10.29
CA LYS A 206 3.50 -40.01 10.95
C LYS A 206 2.37 -39.33 11.72
N ALA A 207 2.68 -38.25 12.45
CA ALA A 207 1.67 -37.48 13.19
C ALA A 207 0.64 -36.85 12.24
N GLU A 208 1.07 -36.30 11.09
CA GLU A 208 0.19 -35.73 10.09
C GLU A 208 -0.70 -36.80 9.43
N HIS A 209 -0.15 -37.98 9.15
CA HIS A 209 -0.92 -39.11 8.64
C HIS A 209 -1.95 -39.59 9.69
N LEU A 210 -1.53 -39.76 10.93
CA LEU A 210 -2.37 -40.19 12.03
C LEU A 210 -3.52 -39.20 12.32
N LYS A 211 -3.22 -37.90 12.32
CA LYS A 211 -4.25 -36.84 12.46
C LYS A 211 -5.35 -36.97 11.42
N LYS A 212 -4.99 -37.25 10.15
CA LYS A 212 -5.95 -37.36 9.07
C LYS A 212 -6.78 -38.64 9.13
N ASN A 213 -6.17 -39.71 9.58
CA ASN A 213 -6.76 -41.05 9.62
C ASN A 213 -7.00 -41.53 11.06
N ALA A 214 -7.32 -40.60 11.97
CA ALA A 214 -7.43 -40.89 13.41
C ALA A 214 -8.41 -42.03 13.71
N MET A 215 -9.49 -42.20 12.93
CA MET A 215 -10.47 -43.28 13.07
C MET A 215 -9.94 -44.64 12.63
N GLN A 216 -8.90 -44.67 11.81
CA GLN A 216 -8.26 -45.89 11.28
C GLN A 216 -6.99 -46.27 12.05
N ALA A 217 -6.67 -45.55 13.12
CA ALA A 217 -5.52 -45.83 13.97
C ALA A 217 -5.76 -47.09 14.79
N ASP A 218 -4.69 -47.76 15.21
CA ASP A 218 -4.74 -48.92 16.10
C ASP A 218 -5.48 -48.62 17.41
N ASP A 219 -5.29 -47.42 17.93
CA ASP A 219 -6.02 -46.89 19.10
C ASP A 219 -6.53 -45.44 18.80
N PRO A 220 -7.74 -45.33 18.21
CA PRO A 220 -8.36 -44.03 17.95
C PRO A 220 -8.56 -43.20 19.23
N LYS A 221 -8.86 -43.84 20.36
CA LYS A 221 -9.10 -43.14 21.63
C LYS A 221 -7.85 -42.40 22.12
N LEU A 222 -6.70 -43.04 22.03
CA LEU A 222 -5.41 -42.46 22.39
C LEU A 222 -5.09 -41.24 21.52
N VAL A 223 -5.35 -41.33 20.20
CA VAL A 223 -5.13 -40.22 19.25
C VAL A 223 -6.01 -39.02 19.60
N PHE A 224 -7.29 -39.24 19.85
CA PHE A 224 -8.22 -38.16 20.25
C PHE A 224 -7.85 -37.59 21.63
N GLN A 225 -7.42 -38.43 22.56
CA GLN A 225 -6.98 -37.98 23.88
C GLN A 225 -5.73 -37.09 23.77
N ALA A 226 -4.78 -37.45 22.94
CA ALA A 226 -3.59 -36.63 22.70
C ALA A 226 -3.94 -35.28 22.05
N MET A 227 -4.88 -35.23 21.11
CA MET A 227 -5.33 -33.99 20.46
C MET A 227 -6.27 -33.13 21.31
N ARG A 228 -6.83 -33.67 22.39
CA ARG A 228 -7.88 -33.02 23.20
C ARG A 228 -7.50 -31.64 23.73
N PRO A 229 -6.27 -31.37 24.18
CA PRO A 229 -5.88 -30.01 24.61
C PRO A 229 -6.10 -28.98 23.51
N ILE A 230 -5.67 -29.27 22.29
CA ILE A 230 -5.80 -28.35 21.14
C ILE A 230 -7.26 -28.16 20.72
N PHE A 231 -8.09 -29.20 20.81
CA PHE A 231 -9.53 -29.10 20.61
C PHE A 231 -10.16 -28.12 21.62
N ASN A 232 -9.80 -28.24 22.90
CA ASN A 232 -10.29 -27.38 23.94
C ASN A 232 -9.82 -25.93 23.76
N ASP A 233 -8.55 -25.73 23.48
CA ASP A 233 -7.97 -24.40 23.23
C ASP A 233 -8.68 -23.71 22.05
N MET A 234 -8.86 -24.43 20.94
CA MET A 234 -9.56 -23.93 19.76
C MET A 234 -11.00 -23.55 20.11
N GLN A 235 -11.72 -24.42 20.81
CA GLN A 235 -13.09 -24.16 21.23
C GLN A 235 -13.18 -22.94 22.14
N GLN A 236 -12.29 -22.80 23.11
CA GLN A 236 -12.26 -21.65 24.03
C GLN A 236 -12.00 -20.34 23.29
N GLU A 237 -11.03 -20.32 22.35
CA GLU A 237 -10.75 -19.13 21.55
C GLU A 237 -11.92 -18.75 20.63
N ILE A 238 -12.58 -19.74 20.01
CA ILE A 238 -13.79 -19.50 19.23
C ILE A 238 -14.90 -18.94 20.11
N GLN A 239 -15.18 -19.58 21.25
CA GLN A 239 -16.20 -19.13 22.20
C GLN A 239 -15.94 -17.70 22.71
N ARG A 240 -14.69 -17.40 23.08
CA ARG A 240 -14.27 -16.07 23.50
C ARG A 240 -14.54 -15.04 22.40
N SER A 241 -14.20 -15.39 21.17
CA SER A 241 -14.38 -14.54 20.00
C SER A 241 -15.86 -14.28 19.68
N LEU A 242 -16.69 -15.31 19.75
CA LEU A 242 -18.13 -15.19 19.54
C LEU A 242 -18.81 -14.40 20.67
N ASN A 243 -18.39 -14.58 21.91
CA ASN A 243 -18.88 -13.80 23.03
C ASN A 243 -18.52 -12.33 22.87
N PHE A 244 -17.29 -12.02 22.46
CA PHE A 244 -16.87 -10.66 22.14
C PHE A 244 -17.72 -10.05 21.03
N TYR A 245 -17.95 -10.78 19.93
CA TYR A 245 -18.81 -10.34 18.84
C TYR A 245 -20.23 -10.01 19.33
N LYS A 246 -20.85 -10.94 20.10
CA LYS A 246 -22.22 -10.75 20.64
C LYS A 246 -22.34 -9.55 21.57
N GLN A 247 -21.32 -9.27 22.37
CA GLN A 247 -21.32 -8.09 23.28
C GLN A 247 -21.36 -6.78 22.48
N HIS A 248 -20.68 -6.71 21.34
CA HIS A 248 -20.62 -5.50 20.52
C HIS A 248 -21.75 -5.43 19.48
N ASN A 249 -22.34 -6.57 19.11
CA ASN A 249 -23.40 -6.68 18.10
C ASN A 249 -24.65 -7.33 18.70
N LYS A 250 -25.26 -6.65 19.66
CA LYS A 250 -26.39 -7.19 20.47
C LYS A 250 -27.62 -7.56 19.65
N LYS A 251 -27.83 -6.92 18.48
CA LYS A 251 -28.96 -7.15 17.58
C LYS A 251 -28.70 -8.27 16.56
N SER A 252 -27.47 -8.77 16.46
CA SER A 252 -27.11 -9.81 15.50
C SER A 252 -27.48 -11.20 16.02
N GLU A 253 -28.27 -11.92 15.26
CA GLU A 253 -28.56 -13.35 15.46
C GLU A 253 -27.60 -14.22 14.63
N LEU A 254 -27.10 -15.30 15.21
CA LEU A 254 -26.20 -16.24 14.54
C LEU A 254 -26.96 -17.45 14.00
N ASP A 255 -26.80 -17.75 12.71
CA ASP A 255 -27.44 -18.84 11.97
C ASP A 255 -26.49 -20.04 11.74
N GLY A 256 -25.80 -20.47 12.80
CA GLY A 256 -24.88 -21.59 12.71
C GLY A 256 -23.47 -21.25 12.23
N MET A 257 -22.64 -22.29 12.08
CA MET A 257 -21.23 -22.18 11.72
C MET A 257 -20.89 -23.04 10.49
N LEU A 258 -20.21 -22.43 9.55
CA LEU A 258 -19.63 -23.10 8.39
C LEU A 258 -18.13 -23.23 8.60
N VAL A 259 -17.64 -24.47 8.54
CA VAL A 259 -16.21 -24.74 8.73
C VAL A 259 -15.58 -25.09 7.39
N MET A 260 -14.45 -24.48 7.08
CA MET A 260 -13.71 -24.70 5.84
C MET A 260 -12.22 -24.88 6.09
N GLY A 261 -11.48 -25.19 5.03
CA GLY A 261 -10.08 -25.58 5.10
C GLY A 261 -9.90 -27.10 5.20
N ASN A 262 -8.77 -27.60 4.75
CA ASN A 262 -8.52 -29.05 4.75
C ASN A 262 -8.44 -29.65 6.16
N THR A 263 -8.09 -28.85 7.16
CA THR A 263 -8.09 -29.27 8.58
C THR A 263 -9.51 -29.53 9.09
N ALA A 264 -10.52 -28.90 8.52
CA ALA A 264 -11.93 -29.11 8.88
C ALA A 264 -12.39 -30.56 8.66
N LYS A 265 -11.72 -31.29 7.76
CA LYS A 265 -12.00 -32.71 7.47
C LYS A 265 -11.41 -33.66 8.50
N MET A 266 -10.69 -33.13 9.51
CA MET A 266 -10.12 -33.95 10.58
C MET A 266 -11.26 -34.69 11.33
N PRO A 267 -11.16 -36.00 11.48
CA PRO A 267 -12.17 -36.79 12.16
C PRO A 267 -12.49 -36.24 13.55
N GLY A 268 -13.76 -36.16 13.90
CA GLY A 268 -14.25 -35.73 15.21
C GLY A 268 -14.27 -34.21 15.44
N LEU A 269 -13.60 -33.38 14.62
CA LEU A 269 -13.52 -31.94 14.83
C LEU A 269 -14.91 -31.27 14.78
N LEU A 270 -15.66 -31.50 13.71
CA LEU A 270 -16.98 -30.90 13.53
C LEU A 270 -17.95 -31.32 14.63
N GLN A 271 -17.93 -32.61 14.99
CA GLN A 271 -18.76 -33.14 16.08
C GLN A 271 -18.40 -32.51 17.43
N PHE A 272 -17.11 -32.34 17.68
CA PHE A 272 -16.62 -31.69 18.90
C PHE A 272 -17.07 -30.24 18.97
N LEU A 273 -16.91 -29.49 17.88
CA LEU A 273 -17.33 -28.07 17.82
C LEU A 273 -18.85 -27.94 17.95
N ASN A 274 -19.63 -28.76 17.26
CA ASN A 274 -21.08 -28.78 17.33
C ASN A 274 -21.55 -28.97 18.78
N LYS A 275 -21.02 -30.01 19.45
CA LYS A 275 -21.38 -30.33 20.84
C LYS A 275 -21.03 -29.22 21.84
N ASN A 276 -19.90 -28.50 21.63
CA ASN A 276 -19.37 -27.59 22.64
C ASN A 276 -19.72 -26.12 22.39
N LEU A 277 -20.08 -25.75 21.16
CA LEU A 277 -20.46 -24.37 20.81
C LEU A 277 -21.96 -24.10 20.89
N GLY A 278 -22.79 -25.15 20.94
CA GLY A 278 -24.25 -25.03 21.04
C GLY A 278 -24.89 -24.39 19.80
N MET A 279 -24.30 -24.60 18.64
CA MET A 279 -24.81 -24.16 17.34
C MET A 279 -24.52 -25.23 16.27
N ASP A 280 -25.29 -25.22 15.20
CA ASP A 280 -25.05 -26.14 14.08
C ASP A 280 -23.72 -25.84 13.39
N VAL A 281 -22.85 -26.85 13.30
CA VAL A 281 -21.52 -26.76 12.69
C VAL A 281 -21.43 -27.67 11.50
N ASN A 282 -21.31 -27.10 10.31
CA ASN A 282 -21.32 -27.84 9.06
C ASN A 282 -20.05 -27.59 8.25
N LEU A 283 -19.57 -28.62 7.55
CA LEU A 283 -18.47 -28.47 6.59
C LEU A 283 -18.97 -27.71 5.36
N TYR A 284 -18.19 -26.70 4.93
CA TYR A 284 -18.46 -25.97 3.70
C TYR A 284 -17.50 -26.45 2.60
N ASP A 285 -18.00 -27.32 1.75
CA ASP A 285 -17.27 -27.96 0.64
C ASP A 285 -18.04 -27.97 -0.68
N LYS A 286 -19.15 -27.23 -0.74
CA LYS A 286 -20.01 -27.11 -1.94
C LYS A 286 -20.18 -25.67 -2.32
N TYR A 287 -20.08 -25.38 -3.60
CA TYR A 287 -20.21 -24.05 -4.20
C TYR A 287 -21.34 -24.08 -5.24
N PRO A 288 -22.60 -23.87 -4.83
CA PRO A 288 -23.77 -24.01 -5.70
C PRO A 288 -23.76 -23.09 -6.92
N LYS A 289 -23.20 -21.89 -6.80
CA LYS A 289 -23.13 -20.90 -7.90
C LYS A 289 -21.92 -21.10 -8.81
N LEU A 290 -21.00 -22.01 -8.47
CA LEU A 290 -19.87 -22.33 -9.33
C LEU A 290 -20.29 -23.32 -10.40
N THR A 291 -20.04 -22.98 -11.66
CA THR A 291 -20.36 -23.79 -12.84
C THR A 291 -19.09 -24.27 -13.54
N GLY A 292 -19.18 -25.32 -14.31
CA GLY A 292 -18.05 -25.91 -15.04
C GLY A 292 -17.89 -27.41 -14.69
N SER A 293 -18.52 -28.27 -15.48
CA SER A 293 -18.55 -29.73 -15.22
C SER A 293 -17.16 -30.37 -15.16
N GLU A 294 -16.23 -29.89 -15.98
CA GLU A 294 -14.84 -30.39 -16.01
C GLU A 294 -14.10 -30.15 -14.70
N VAL A 295 -14.20 -28.91 -14.16
CA VAL A 295 -13.52 -28.54 -12.91
C VAL A 295 -14.21 -29.18 -11.71
N LEU A 296 -15.56 -29.10 -11.64
CA LEU A 296 -16.34 -29.67 -10.54
C LEU A 296 -16.29 -31.19 -10.51
N GLY A 297 -16.11 -31.80 -11.68
CA GLY A 297 -15.94 -33.23 -11.84
C GLY A 297 -14.57 -33.74 -11.40
N ALA A 298 -13.56 -32.91 -11.39
CA ALA A 298 -12.19 -33.29 -11.11
C ALA A 298 -12.02 -33.84 -9.68
N GLN A 299 -11.33 -34.96 -9.55
CA GLN A 299 -11.06 -35.61 -8.26
C GLN A 299 -10.35 -34.68 -7.29
N GLN A 300 -9.36 -33.94 -7.77
CA GLN A 300 -8.58 -32.97 -6.96
C GLN A 300 -9.47 -31.85 -6.43
N PHE A 301 -10.47 -31.38 -7.20
CA PHE A 301 -11.39 -30.36 -6.74
C PHE A 301 -12.27 -30.93 -5.62
N LYS A 302 -12.88 -32.10 -5.81
CA LYS A 302 -13.75 -32.75 -4.81
C LYS A 302 -13.00 -33.00 -3.50
N GLU A 303 -11.77 -33.49 -3.60
CA GLU A 303 -10.94 -33.77 -2.43
C GLU A 303 -10.50 -32.54 -1.67
N ASN A 304 -10.43 -31.37 -2.29
CA ASN A 304 -9.93 -30.14 -1.68
C ASN A 304 -10.97 -29.00 -1.67
N ALA A 305 -12.22 -29.28 -1.99
CA ALA A 305 -13.27 -28.27 -2.12
C ALA A 305 -13.33 -27.35 -0.88
N ALA A 306 -13.25 -27.88 0.32
CA ALA A 306 -13.24 -27.10 1.55
C ALA A 306 -12.08 -26.09 1.66
N ALA A 307 -11.01 -26.24 0.89
CA ALA A 307 -9.85 -25.35 0.91
C ALA A 307 -9.90 -24.25 -0.15
N TYR A 308 -10.80 -24.32 -1.12
CA TYR A 308 -10.84 -23.36 -2.24
C TYR A 308 -11.61 -22.07 -1.95
N GLY A 309 -12.20 -21.90 -0.79
CA GLY A 309 -12.98 -20.71 -0.45
C GLY A 309 -12.21 -19.40 -0.61
N VAL A 310 -10.95 -19.37 -0.19
CA VAL A 310 -10.06 -18.19 -0.36
C VAL A 310 -9.81 -17.92 -1.85
N VAL A 311 -9.46 -18.95 -2.61
CA VAL A 311 -9.15 -18.81 -4.05
C VAL A 311 -10.38 -18.34 -4.81
N TYR A 312 -11.54 -18.94 -4.52
CA TYR A 312 -12.80 -18.55 -5.15
C TYR A 312 -13.15 -17.08 -4.86
N GLY A 313 -13.00 -16.64 -3.59
CA GLY A 313 -13.23 -15.25 -3.21
C GLY A 313 -12.28 -14.25 -3.87
N LEU A 314 -11.02 -14.63 -4.10
CA LEU A 314 -10.07 -13.83 -4.88
C LEU A 314 -10.51 -13.70 -6.34
N CYS A 315 -10.93 -14.80 -6.96
CA CYS A 315 -11.45 -14.78 -8.32
C CYS A 315 -12.69 -13.87 -8.44
N LEU A 316 -13.62 -13.95 -7.49
CA LEU A 316 -14.78 -13.05 -7.46
C LEU A 316 -14.39 -11.59 -7.35
N GLN A 317 -13.38 -11.27 -6.56
CA GLN A 317 -12.87 -9.91 -6.44
C GLN A 317 -12.23 -9.42 -7.74
N LEU A 318 -11.40 -10.23 -8.39
CA LEU A 318 -10.83 -9.90 -9.69
C LEU A 318 -11.90 -9.67 -10.77
N LEU A 319 -13.02 -10.38 -10.67
CA LEU A 319 -14.17 -10.24 -11.57
C LEU A 319 -15.14 -9.12 -11.15
N ASN A 320 -14.82 -8.39 -10.06
CA ASN A 320 -15.68 -7.35 -9.47
C ASN A 320 -17.08 -7.86 -9.07
N ARG A 321 -17.17 -9.13 -8.65
CA ARG A 321 -18.42 -9.79 -8.21
C ARG A 321 -18.51 -9.97 -6.69
N GLY A 322 -17.47 -9.61 -5.96
CA GLY A 322 -17.48 -9.62 -4.49
C GLY A 322 -17.75 -8.22 -3.92
N PRO A 323 -18.33 -8.11 -2.71
CA PRO A 323 -18.54 -6.83 -2.05
C PRO A 323 -17.24 -6.17 -1.61
N MET A 324 -16.21 -6.94 -1.24
CA MET A 324 -14.91 -6.41 -0.86
C MET A 324 -14.06 -6.14 -2.10
N ARG A 325 -13.54 -4.90 -2.20
CA ARG A 325 -12.75 -4.42 -3.36
C ARG A 325 -11.38 -3.87 -3.00
N THR A 326 -11.05 -3.82 -1.70
CA THR A 326 -9.77 -3.30 -1.22
C THR A 326 -8.59 -4.10 -1.76
N ASN A 327 -7.46 -3.42 -1.96
CA ASN A 327 -6.27 -4.03 -2.54
C ASN A 327 -5.02 -3.57 -1.79
N LEU A 328 -4.35 -4.49 -1.13
CA LEU A 328 -3.10 -4.24 -0.41
C LEU A 328 -1.85 -4.36 -1.31
N LEU A 329 -2.02 -4.20 -2.63
CA LEU A 329 -0.89 -4.14 -3.55
C LEU A 329 -0.17 -2.78 -3.41
N PRO A 330 1.16 -2.75 -3.19
CA PRO A 330 1.92 -1.51 -3.10
C PRO A 330 1.77 -0.66 -4.36
N ARG A 331 1.52 0.64 -4.16
CA ARG A 331 1.40 1.59 -5.27
C ARG A 331 2.65 1.64 -6.14
N ASP A 332 3.82 1.46 -5.54
CA ASP A 332 5.10 1.44 -6.25
C ASP A 332 5.14 0.33 -7.30
N ILE A 333 4.64 -0.87 -6.98
CA ILE A 333 4.55 -2.00 -7.92
C ILE A 333 3.61 -1.68 -9.08
N VAL A 334 2.48 -1.03 -8.77
CA VAL A 334 1.50 -0.61 -9.80
C VAL A 334 2.11 0.44 -10.73
N LEU A 335 2.81 1.43 -10.16
CA LEU A 335 3.49 2.48 -10.92
C LEU A 335 4.61 1.91 -11.81
N ASP A 336 5.43 1.01 -11.27
CA ASP A 336 6.49 0.33 -12.03
C ASP A 336 5.93 -0.43 -13.23
N ARG A 337 4.79 -1.09 -13.06
CA ARG A 337 4.09 -1.78 -14.16
C ARG A 337 3.59 -0.80 -15.21
N ILE A 338 2.95 0.31 -14.79
CA ILE A 338 2.46 1.34 -15.71
C ILE A 338 3.63 1.92 -16.52
N ILE A 339 4.74 2.22 -15.85
CA ILE A 339 5.95 2.73 -16.50
C ILE A 339 6.49 1.70 -17.49
N ARG A 340 6.61 0.43 -17.08
CA ARG A 340 7.09 -0.66 -17.93
C ARG A 340 6.24 -0.82 -19.19
N ASN A 341 4.92 -0.79 -19.06
CA ASN A 341 3.98 -0.94 -20.16
C ASN A 341 3.98 0.28 -21.11
N LYS A 342 4.33 1.47 -20.59
CA LYS A 342 4.44 2.69 -21.41
C LYS A 342 5.79 2.83 -22.13
N LYS A 343 6.86 2.17 -21.65
CA LYS A 343 8.19 2.22 -22.28
C LYS A 343 8.18 1.92 -23.79
N PRO A 344 7.55 0.85 -24.30
CA PRO A 344 7.55 0.57 -25.74
C PRO A 344 6.86 1.65 -26.56
N TRP A 345 5.82 2.27 -26.03
CA TRP A 345 5.13 3.40 -26.67
C TRP A 345 6.02 4.65 -26.74
N ALA A 346 6.77 4.93 -25.67
CA ALA A 346 7.75 6.01 -25.66
C ALA A 346 8.87 5.78 -26.68
N VAL A 347 9.37 4.55 -26.77
CA VAL A 347 10.36 4.16 -27.79
C VAL A 347 9.77 4.29 -29.20
N GLY A 348 8.54 3.85 -29.42
CA GLY A 348 7.83 3.99 -30.68
C GLY A 348 7.66 5.46 -31.10
N ALA A 349 7.27 6.32 -30.18
CA ALA A 349 7.12 7.76 -30.42
C ALA A 349 8.47 8.42 -30.77
N LEU A 350 9.54 8.08 -30.03
CA LEU A 350 10.90 8.55 -30.33
C LEU A 350 11.37 8.07 -31.69
N SER A 351 11.12 6.81 -32.05
CA SER A 351 11.49 6.25 -33.37
C SER A 351 10.75 6.95 -34.48
N LEU A 352 9.47 7.24 -34.33
CA LEU A 352 8.67 8.01 -35.29
C LEU A 352 9.19 9.44 -35.46
N LEU A 353 9.59 10.09 -34.39
CA LEU A 353 10.22 11.40 -34.39
C LEU A 353 11.54 11.36 -35.17
N LEU A 354 12.41 10.37 -34.93
CA LEU A 354 13.68 10.21 -35.64
C LEU A 354 13.46 9.95 -37.13
N VAL A 355 12.48 9.12 -37.49
CA VAL A 355 12.10 8.89 -38.90
C VAL A 355 11.59 10.20 -39.53
N GLY A 356 10.77 10.96 -38.80
CA GLY A 356 10.30 12.26 -39.26
C GLY A 356 11.44 13.25 -39.51
N PHE A 357 12.42 13.32 -38.60
CA PHE A 357 13.62 14.14 -38.81
C PHE A 357 14.49 13.64 -39.96
N ALA A 358 14.66 12.33 -40.10
CA ALA A 358 15.44 11.75 -41.20
C ALA A 358 14.78 12.02 -42.55
N THR A 359 13.45 11.87 -42.67
CA THR A 359 12.70 12.19 -43.90
C THR A 359 12.73 13.68 -44.20
N HIS A 360 12.59 14.54 -43.20
CA HIS A 360 12.71 15.98 -43.34
C HIS A 360 14.13 16.37 -43.84
N HIS A 361 15.17 15.79 -43.24
CA HIS A 361 16.55 16.00 -43.66
C HIS A 361 16.79 15.54 -45.10
N ALA A 362 16.25 14.37 -45.48
CA ALA A 362 16.33 13.87 -46.85
C ALA A 362 15.61 14.78 -47.87
N MET A 363 14.40 15.28 -47.50
CA MET A 363 13.65 16.25 -48.34
C MET A 363 14.41 17.57 -48.49
N LEU A 364 14.98 18.10 -47.42
CA LEU A 364 15.83 19.28 -47.47
C LEU A 364 17.05 19.02 -48.41
N GLY A 365 17.69 17.86 -48.27
CA GLY A 365 18.79 17.47 -49.15
C GLY A 365 18.40 17.43 -50.64
N GLN A 366 17.17 17.00 -50.94
CA GLN A 366 16.64 17.05 -52.32
C GLN A 366 16.33 18.49 -52.76
N SER A 367 15.76 19.30 -51.89
CA SER A 367 15.43 20.71 -52.16
C SER A 367 16.71 21.56 -52.40
N TYR A 368 17.85 21.18 -51.79
CA TYR A 368 19.14 21.84 -52.00
C TYR A 368 19.90 21.30 -53.21
N ARG A 369 19.48 20.17 -53.85
CA ARG A 369 20.13 19.65 -55.07
C ARG A 369 20.22 20.65 -56.21
N PRO A 370 19.16 21.44 -56.53
CA PRO A 370 19.26 22.44 -57.56
C PRO A 370 20.18 23.62 -57.23
N LEU A 371 20.55 23.78 -55.93
CA LEU A 371 21.45 24.83 -55.47
C LEU A 371 22.93 24.40 -55.46
N ARG A 372 23.24 23.19 -55.96
CA ARG A 372 24.66 22.76 -56.08
C ARG A 372 25.41 23.66 -57.03
N PRO A 373 26.63 24.09 -56.65
CA PRO A 373 27.44 24.98 -57.46
C PRO A 373 27.69 24.46 -58.90
N GLU A 374 27.75 23.13 -59.07
CA GLU A 374 27.95 22.46 -60.33
C GLU A 374 26.85 22.77 -61.40
N LEU A 375 25.63 23.04 -60.92
CA LEU A 375 24.49 23.41 -61.78
C LEU A 375 24.48 24.91 -62.16
N TRP A 376 25.27 25.70 -61.46
CA TRP A 376 25.29 27.15 -61.58
C TRP A 376 26.66 27.67 -62.15
N SER A 377 27.50 26.79 -62.70
CA SER A 377 28.81 27.15 -63.25
C SER A 377 28.75 28.17 -64.43
N SER A 378 27.56 28.26 -65.04
CA SER A 378 27.31 29.32 -66.04
C SER A 378 26.98 30.68 -65.44
N ALA A 379 26.68 30.72 -64.13
CA ALA A 379 26.34 31.94 -63.39
C ALA A 379 27.57 32.55 -62.70
N GLU A 380 28.71 31.85 -62.66
CA GLU A 380 29.95 32.34 -62.06
C GLU A 380 30.56 33.58 -62.78
N SER A 381 30.21 33.77 -64.04
CA SER A 381 30.54 35.03 -64.74
C SER A 381 29.74 36.24 -64.21
N SER A 382 28.68 35.99 -63.43
CA SER A 382 27.92 37.04 -62.81
C SER A 382 28.39 37.38 -61.37
N VAL A 383 29.36 36.60 -60.85
CA VAL A 383 29.85 36.73 -59.48
C VAL A 383 30.82 37.91 -59.31
N SER A 384 31.35 38.47 -60.43
CA SER A 384 32.10 39.73 -60.31
C SER A 384 31.23 40.93 -59.84
N ASN A 385 29.92 40.75 -59.88
CA ASN A 385 29.00 41.70 -59.23
C ASN A 385 28.75 41.42 -57.70
N ALA A 386 29.33 40.32 -57.23
CA ALA A 386 29.11 39.92 -55.83
C ALA A 386 29.95 40.68 -54.78
N GLU A 387 30.97 41.47 -55.27
CA GLU A 387 31.62 42.41 -54.35
C GLU A 387 30.66 43.49 -53.79
N LYS A 388 29.57 43.78 -54.52
CA LYS A 388 28.51 44.66 -54.01
C LYS A 388 27.63 44.00 -52.94
N SER A 389 27.49 42.67 -52.99
CA SER A 389 26.69 41.95 -51.99
C SER A 389 27.47 41.65 -50.70
N SER A 390 28.78 41.90 -50.66
CA SER A 390 29.59 41.75 -49.43
C SER A 390 29.09 42.65 -48.29
N LYS A 391 28.54 43.83 -48.61
CA LYS A 391 27.91 44.69 -47.59
C LYS A 391 26.63 44.12 -47.05
N ASP A 392 25.87 43.40 -47.85
CA ASP A 392 24.62 42.75 -47.39
C ASP A 392 24.93 41.48 -46.55
N GLU A 393 26.07 40.86 -46.81
CA GLU A 393 26.55 39.72 -46.00
C GLU A 393 27.01 40.14 -44.60
N PHE A 394 27.61 41.33 -44.47
CA PHE A 394 27.95 41.88 -43.17
C PHE A 394 26.70 42.20 -42.33
N ALA A 395 25.66 42.72 -42.98
CA ALA A 395 24.39 42.97 -42.30
C ALA A 395 23.72 41.64 -41.84
N LYS A 396 23.84 40.58 -42.67
CA LYS A 396 23.40 39.24 -42.26
C LYS A 396 24.23 38.63 -41.16
N ASP A 397 25.54 38.92 -41.10
CA ASP A 397 26.40 38.46 -40.01
C ASP A 397 26.03 39.11 -38.69
N GLU A 398 25.60 40.37 -38.71
CA GLU A 398 25.01 40.99 -37.49
C GLU A 398 23.70 40.38 -37.06
N ASP A 399 22.82 40.00 -38.03
CA ASP A 399 21.57 39.30 -37.73
C ASP A 399 21.85 37.87 -37.18
N TYR A 400 22.83 37.17 -37.74
CA TYR A 400 23.27 35.90 -37.19
C TYR A 400 23.94 36.02 -35.81
N LYS A 401 24.68 37.08 -35.57
CA LYS A 401 25.21 37.39 -34.23
C LYS A 401 24.10 37.69 -33.26
N GLY A 402 23.07 38.42 -33.70
CA GLY A 402 21.85 38.64 -32.91
C GLY A 402 21.12 37.34 -32.57
N LYS A 403 20.95 36.47 -33.56
CA LYS A 403 20.33 35.14 -33.35
C LYS A 403 21.22 34.24 -32.49
N LEU A 404 22.54 34.27 -32.68
CA LEU A 404 23.47 33.55 -31.81
C LEU A 404 23.39 34.02 -30.34
N ASN A 405 23.25 35.33 -30.13
CA ASN A 405 23.05 35.87 -28.78
C ASN A 405 21.69 35.47 -28.19
N LEU A 406 20.65 35.41 -29.03
CA LEU A 406 19.34 34.89 -28.63
C LEU A 406 19.42 33.40 -28.26
N TYR A 407 20.11 32.59 -29.09
CA TYR A 407 20.32 31.16 -28.77
C TYR A 407 21.20 30.96 -27.53
N LYS A 408 22.20 31.84 -27.32
CA LYS A 408 23.00 31.83 -26.08
C LYS A 408 22.18 32.22 -24.89
N SER A 409 21.28 33.21 -25.00
CA SER A 409 20.38 33.59 -23.89
C SER A 409 19.37 32.49 -23.59
N VAL A 410 18.79 31.86 -24.61
CA VAL A 410 17.93 30.67 -24.46
C VAL A 410 18.70 29.49 -23.87
N GLY A 411 19.92 29.25 -24.32
CA GLY A 411 20.81 28.22 -23.76
C GLY A 411 21.17 28.47 -22.30
N LEU A 412 21.38 29.73 -21.93
CA LEU A 412 21.58 30.15 -20.53
C LEU A 412 20.31 29.95 -19.70
N GLU A 413 19.13 30.22 -20.26
CA GLU A 413 17.85 30.01 -19.60
C GLU A 413 17.55 28.51 -19.37
N VAL A 414 17.86 27.68 -20.36
CA VAL A 414 17.77 26.21 -20.24
C VAL A 414 18.80 25.67 -19.23
N SER A 415 20.03 26.22 -19.21
CA SER A 415 21.04 25.83 -18.22
C SER A 415 20.70 26.30 -16.80
N LYS A 416 20.02 27.47 -16.65
CA LYS A 416 19.46 27.92 -15.38
C LYS A 416 18.41 26.95 -14.84
N GLY A 417 17.58 26.37 -15.72
CA GLY A 417 16.61 25.33 -15.34
C GLY A 417 17.29 24.04 -14.83
N ALA A 418 18.48 23.71 -15.34
CA ALA A 418 19.28 22.60 -14.80
C ALA A 418 19.95 22.95 -13.47
N GLN A 419 20.42 24.18 -13.32
CA GLN A 419 20.96 24.70 -12.06
C GLN A 419 19.89 24.83 -10.97
N GLN A 420 18.66 25.18 -11.33
CA GLN A 420 17.54 25.21 -10.38
C GLN A 420 17.21 23.83 -9.81
N ARG A 421 17.50 22.73 -10.52
CA ARG A 421 17.38 21.36 -9.98
C ARG A 421 18.47 21.05 -8.95
N LEU A 422 19.63 21.63 -9.08
CA LEU A 422 20.70 21.53 -8.07
C LEU A 422 20.39 22.39 -6.85
N MET A 423 19.72 23.54 -7.03
CA MET A 423 19.27 24.38 -5.92
C MET A 423 18.38 23.65 -4.91
N CYS A 424 17.57 22.67 -5.34
CA CYS A 424 16.79 21.88 -4.40
C CYS A 424 17.70 21.03 -3.49
N LEU A 425 18.77 20.47 -4.03
CA LEU A 425 19.76 19.71 -3.25
C LEU A 425 20.53 20.62 -2.30
N GLU A 426 20.96 21.77 -2.78
CA GLU A 426 21.63 22.79 -1.95
C GLU A 426 20.71 23.31 -0.85
N LEU A 427 19.41 23.45 -1.14
CA LEU A 427 18.42 23.80 -0.14
C LEU A 427 18.27 22.72 0.93
N TYR A 428 18.16 21.46 0.54
CA TYR A 428 18.09 20.36 1.50
C TYR A 428 19.38 20.25 2.33
N GLU A 429 20.53 20.46 1.71
CA GLU A 429 21.81 20.52 2.41
C GLU A 429 21.87 21.69 3.38
N ALA A 430 21.39 22.86 2.98
CA ALA A 430 21.32 24.04 3.85
C ALA A 430 20.35 23.83 5.04
N ILE A 431 19.20 23.18 4.80
CA ILE A 431 18.27 22.80 5.87
C ILE A 431 18.93 21.80 6.82
N GLU A 432 19.63 20.79 6.30
CA GLU A 432 20.32 19.79 7.11
C GLU A 432 21.47 20.42 7.92
N GLN A 433 22.20 21.37 7.35
CA GLN A 433 23.26 22.11 8.04
C GLN A 433 22.72 23.07 9.09
N ALA A 434 21.56 23.70 8.85
CA ALA A 434 20.90 24.57 9.80
C ALA A 434 20.31 23.79 10.99
N MET A 435 19.89 22.56 10.77
CA MET A 435 19.41 21.69 11.84
C MET A 435 20.61 21.16 12.64
N GLN A 436 20.77 21.64 13.85
CA GLN A 436 21.81 21.13 14.75
C GLN A 436 21.53 19.65 15.06
N ARG A 437 22.48 18.81 14.75
CA ARG A 437 22.45 17.41 15.21
C ARG A 437 22.68 17.38 16.71
N ASP A 438 21.91 16.53 17.40
CA ASP A 438 22.11 16.31 18.84
C ASP A 438 23.58 15.94 19.11
N PRO A 439 24.31 16.74 19.89
CA PRO A 439 25.74 16.53 20.15
C PRO A 439 26.04 15.17 20.78
N LEU A 440 25.06 14.55 21.43
CA LEU A 440 25.20 13.25 22.10
C LEU A 440 24.80 12.06 21.20
N LEU A 441 24.48 12.30 19.95
CA LEU A 441 24.13 11.24 18.98
C LEU A 441 25.32 10.29 18.72
N MET A 442 26.56 10.79 18.89
CA MET A 442 27.80 10.02 18.72
C MET A 442 28.17 9.21 19.96
N GLU A 443 27.63 9.52 21.14
CA GLU A 443 27.98 8.85 22.40
C GLU A 443 27.00 7.75 22.80
N LYS A 444 25.73 7.85 22.39
CA LYS A 444 24.69 6.87 22.68
C LYS A 444 23.76 6.69 21.49
N THR A 445 23.34 5.45 21.24
CA THR A 445 22.35 5.18 20.22
C THR A 445 21.03 5.90 20.53
N PRO A 446 20.35 6.48 19.53
CA PRO A 446 19.08 7.21 19.73
C PRO A 446 18.01 6.41 20.50
N LEU A 447 18.04 5.06 20.39
CA LEU A 447 17.11 4.14 21.06
C LEU A 447 17.28 4.08 22.58
N GLU A 448 18.43 4.49 23.11
CA GLU A 448 18.74 4.38 24.55
C GLU A 448 18.31 5.60 25.37
N ARG A 449 17.84 6.68 24.70
CA ARG A 449 17.37 7.88 25.37
C ARG A 449 15.87 8.06 25.20
N PRO A 450 15.15 8.53 26.26
CA PRO A 450 13.75 8.91 26.14
C PRO A 450 13.56 9.99 25.06
N TYR A 451 12.48 9.92 24.32
CA TYR A 451 12.16 10.87 23.23
C TYR A 451 12.17 12.35 23.68
N LYS A 452 11.75 12.61 24.93
CA LYS A 452 11.73 13.97 25.52
C LYS A 452 13.11 14.63 25.68
N ASP A 453 14.18 13.82 25.67
CA ASP A 453 15.56 14.28 25.89
C ASP A 453 16.38 14.32 24.58
N ARG A 454 15.75 14.02 23.43
CA ARG A 454 16.38 14.06 22.11
C ARG A 454 16.11 15.38 21.44
N MET A 455 17.18 16.07 21.01
CA MET A 455 17.10 17.31 20.24
C MET A 455 16.98 17.01 18.72
N GLU A 456 15.97 16.26 18.36
CA GLU A 456 15.74 15.85 16.98
C GLU A 456 14.52 16.60 16.41
N PHE A 457 14.66 17.14 15.21
CA PHE A 457 13.55 17.71 14.46
C PHE A 457 13.10 16.76 13.36
N HIS A 458 11.83 16.48 13.33
CA HIS A 458 11.22 15.64 12.29
C HIS A 458 10.43 16.53 11.34
N ILE A 459 10.99 16.79 10.16
CA ILE A 459 10.30 17.55 9.12
C ILE A 459 9.32 16.62 8.43
N THR A 460 8.05 17.00 8.43
CA THR A 460 6.96 16.25 7.78
C THR A 460 6.63 16.75 6.39
N SER A 461 6.83 18.05 6.14
CA SER A 461 6.66 18.61 4.80
C SER A 461 7.56 19.84 4.62
N VAL A 462 7.98 20.02 3.38
CA VAL A 462 8.68 21.20 2.88
C VAL A 462 7.83 21.75 1.74
N GLU A 463 7.26 22.92 1.91
CA GLU A 463 6.48 23.59 0.89
C GLU A 463 7.25 24.81 0.38
N GLN A 464 7.31 24.97 -0.93
CA GLN A 464 7.99 26.10 -1.56
C GLN A 464 7.01 26.90 -2.41
N MET A 465 7.02 28.21 -2.24
CA MET A 465 6.20 29.13 -2.99
C MET A 465 7.07 30.20 -3.62
N TYR A 466 6.95 30.37 -4.93
CA TYR A 466 7.66 31.42 -5.65
C TYR A 466 6.81 32.68 -5.70
N PHE A 467 7.45 33.82 -5.47
CA PHE A 467 6.85 35.13 -5.62
C PHE A 467 7.70 35.97 -6.58
N ASP A 468 7.05 36.60 -7.55
CA ASP A 468 7.72 37.58 -8.45
C ASP A 468 8.23 38.81 -7.68
N SER A 469 7.65 39.07 -6.54
CA SER A 469 8.11 40.04 -5.56
C SER A 469 7.81 39.52 -4.16
N LEU A 470 8.85 39.34 -3.36
CA LEU A 470 8.73 38.93 -1.96
C LEU A 470 8.01 39.98 -1.10
N ALA A 471 7.92 41.24 -1.55
CA ALA A 471 7.10 42.25 -0.89
C ALA A 471 5.60 41.86 -0.83
N ASN A 472 5.12 41.04 -1.77
CA ASN A 472 3.73 40.56 -1.76
C ASN A 472 3.49 39.51 -0.67
N TRP A 473 4.52 38.78 -0.28
CA TRP A 473 4.47 37.82 0.81
C TRP A 473 4.75 38.50 2.17
N TYR A 474 5.71 39.42 2.20
CA TYR A 474 6.13 40.11 3.44
C TYR A 474 5.14 41.22 3.82
N THR A 475 3.92 40.79 4.12
CA THR A 475 2.83 41.72 4.53
C THR A 475 3.12 42.39 5.88
N PRO A 476 2.44 43.50 6.19
CA PRO A 476 2.60 44.16 7.51
C PRO A 476 2.35 43.20 8.68
N ASP A 477 1.44 42.26 8.54
CA ASP A 477 1.12 41.26 9.58
C ASP A 477 2.29 40.29 9.81
N ILE A 478 2.91 39.78 8.74
CA ILE A 478 4.10 38.94 8.82
C ILE A 478 5.27 39.70 9.40
N LYS A 479 5.44 40.94 8.97
CA LYS A 479 6.50 41.84 9.51
C LYS A 479 6.32 42.06 11.01
N THR A 480 5.10 42.32 11.46
CA THR A 480 4.78 42.51 12.87
C THR A 480 5.04 41.24 13.68
N ALA A 481 4.56 40.09 13.20
CA ALA A 481 4.79 38.81 13.86
C ALA A 481 6.28 38.47 13.96
N TYR A 482 7.06 38.73 12.92
CA TYR A 482 8.52 38.56 12.94
C TYR A 482 9.22 39.46 13.96
N GLN A 483 8.79 40.71 14.05
CA GLN A 483 9.35 41.67 15.02
C GLN A 483 8.97 41.32 16.46
N GLU A 484 7.78 40.83 16.70
CA GLU A 484 7.33 40.33 18.01
C GLU A 484 8.10 39.08 18.44
N ASP A 485 8.33 38.15 17.51
CA ASP A 485 9.15 36.97 17.77
C ASP A 485 10.59 37.34 18.12
N LEU A 486 11.20 38.26 17.37
CA LEU A 486 12.55 38.80 17.68
C LEU A 486 12.64 39.43 19.07
N LYS A 487 11.62 40.22 19.46
CA LYS A 487 11.56 40.83 20.80
C LYS A 487 11.41 39.78 21.90
N SER A 488 10.57 38.77 21.66
CA SER A 488 10.37 37.71 22.63
C SER A 488 11.64 36.89 22.87
N ARG A 489 12.43 36.65 21.82
CA ARG A 489 13.75 35.99 21.91
C ARG A 489 14.77 36.80 22.67
N GLU A 490 14.81 38.12 22.46
CA GLU A 490 15.69 39.03 23.22
C GLU A 490 15.35 39.03 24.72
N GLN A 491 14.04 39.00 25.05
CA GLN A 491 13.57 38.95 26.45
C GLN A 491 13.84 37.63 27.12
N ALA A 492 13.84 36.53 26.36
CA ALA A 492 14.11 35.18 26.86
C ALA A 492 15.61 34.89 27.09
N GLY A 493 16.51 35.87 26.84
CA GLY A 493 17.94 35.77 27.13
C GLY A 493 18.70 34.85 26.18
N PHE A 494 18.20 34.64 24.99
CA PHE A 494 18.92 33.90 23.93
C PHE A 494 20.06 34.76 23.40
N ALA A 495 21.21 34.15 23.16
CA ALA A 495 22.44 34.79 22.76
C ALA A 495 22.17 35.81 21.64
N LYS A 496 22.75 37.03 21.81
CA LYS A 496 22.66 38.11 20.83
C LYS A 496 22.89 37.53 19.42
N ILE A 497 21.84 37.41 18.65
CA ILE A 497 21.96 37.19 17.22
C ILE A 497 22.83 38.33 16.75
N LYS A 498 24.00 38.06 16.18
CA LYS A 498 24.84 39.09 15.56
C LYS A 498 23.99 39.76 14.49
N ARG A 499 23.36 40.90 14.86
CA ARG A 499 22.68 41.70 13.86
C ARG A 499 23.75 42.21 12.90
N PRO A 500 23.58 42.08 11.59
CA PRO A 500 24.27 42.98 10.68
C PRO A 500 24.00 44.40 11.13
N ALA A 501 24.99 45.26 11.09
CA ALA A 501 24.99 46.58 11.72
C ALA A 501 24.00 47.60 11.11
N GLU A 502 23.16 47.20 10.16
CA GLU A 502 22.12 48.00 9.52
C GLU A 502 20.86 47.18 9.33
N LYS A 503 19.69 47.85 9.45
CA LYS A 503 18.39 47.28 9.18
C LYS A 503 18.44 46.48 7.88
N ASP A 504 18.25 45.18 7.96
CA ASP A 504 18.03 44.41 6.76
C ASP A 504 16.85 45.01 6.00
N PRO A 505 17.03 45.39 4.73
CA PRO A 505 15.93 45.94 3.96
C PRO A 505 14.84 44.88 3.85
N ASP A 506 13.58 45.34 3.85
CA ASP A 506 12.47 44.43 3.63
C ASP A 506 12.74 43.64 2.35
N PRO A 507 12.45 42.31 2.34
CA PRO A 507 12.73 41.48 1.18
C PRO A 507 11.92 41.97 -0.03
N THR A 508 12.65 42.34 -1.09
CA THR A 508 12.08 42.83 -2.35
C THR A 508 12.65 42.01 -3.52
N GLY A 509 11.94 41.98 -4.63
CA GLY A 509 12.36 41.19 -5.81
C GLY A 509 11.86 39.77 -5.79
N PRO A 510 12.17 39.00 -6.88
CA PRO A 510 11.71 37.64 -7.02
C PRO A 510 12.43 36.70 -6.05
N GLY A 511 11.69 35.76 -5.47
CA GLY A 511 12.28 34.81 -4.54
C GLY A 511 11.34 33.68 -4.12
N TRP A 512 11.90 32.76 -3.40
CA TRP A 512 11.19 31.62 -2.85
C TRP A 512 10.93 31.78 -1.36
N VAL A 513 9.72 31.47 -0.96
CA VAL A 513 9.37 31.27 0.45
C VAL A 513 9.29 29.78 0.70
N ILE A 514 9.95 29.34 1.75
CA ILE A 514 10.01 27.93 2.11
C ILE A 514 9.35 27.77 3.47
N GLU A 515 8.30 26.99 3.50
CA GLU A 515 7.59 26.60 4.73
C GLU A 515 8.01 25.19 5.13
N LEU A 516 8.53 25.07 6.34
CA LEU A 516 8.89 23.79 6.95
C LEU A 516 7.83 23.45 8.00
N LYS A 517 7.20 22.29 7.86
CA LYS A 517 6.31 21.73 8.88
C LYS A 517 6.96 20.51 9.49
N GLY A 518 6.93 20.43 10.80
CA GLY A 518 7.56 19.32 11.49
C GLY A 518 7.13 19.26 12.95
N TYR A 519 7.74 18.35 13.68
CA TYR A 519 7.53 18.19 15.11
C TYR A 519 8.81 17.75 15.80
N HIS A 520 8.85 17.92 17.10
CA HIS A 520 9.91 17.43 17.97
C HIS A 520 9.31 16.95 19.29
N TYR A 521 10.05 16.12 20.00
CA TYR A 521 9.64 15.58 21.29
C TYR A 521 10.48 16.12 22.45
N PHE A 522 11.45 17.01 22.16
CA PHE A 522 12.34 17.54 23.16
C PHE A 522 11.57 18.38 24.19
N ASN A 523 11.71 17.99 25.45
CA ASN A 523 11.10 18.65 26.60
C ASN A 523 12.08 18.64 27.79
N GLY A 524 13.33 19.00 27.51
CA GLY A 524 14.40 19.01 28.50
C GLY A 524 14.20 20.11 29.54
N THR A 525 14.30 19.75 30.80
CA THR A 525 13.93 20.56 31.96
C THR A 525 15.00 21.56 32.42
N GLU A 526 16.15 21.64 31.76
CA GLU A 526 17.30 22.40 32.30
C GLU A 526 17.19 23.92 32.22
N LYS A 527 16.32 24.48 31.35
CA LYS A 527 16.06 25.95 31.32
C LYS A 527 14.61 26.21 30.86
N LYS A 528 13.76 26.74 31.74
CA LYS A 528 12.45 27.31 31.38
C LYS A 528 12.59 28.28 30.20
N GLY A 529 11.75 28.13 29.18
CA GLY A 529 11.72 28.97 27.99
C GLY A 529 12.41 28.37 26.75
N ARG A 530 12.93 27.14 26.81
CA ARG A 530 13.51 26.43 25.65
C ARG A 530 12.70 25.22 25.22
N GLU A 531 11.44 25.19 25.59
CA GLU A 531 10.51 24.08 25.33
C GLU A 531 9.55 24.46 24.20
N GLY A 532 8.97 23.47 23.54
CA GLY A 532 7.93 23.66 22.52
C GLY A 532 8.40 24.50 21.32
N ALA A 533 7.58 25.45 20.90
CA ALA A 533 7.87 26.30 19.74
C ALA A 533 9.19 27.06 19.88
N ALA A 534 9.57 27.48 21.10
CA ALA A 534 10.83 28.18 21.36
C ALA A 534 12.06 27.29 21.05
N HIS A 535 11.97 25.97 21.21
CA HIS A 535 13.05 25.07 20.83
C HIS A 535 13.28 25.08 19.32
N VAL A 536 12.23 25.02 18.53
CA VAL A 536 12.31 25.07 17.05
C VAL A 536 12.93 26.39 16.60
N THR A 537 12.36 27.50 17.08
CA THR A 537 12.73 28.84 16.64
C THR A 537 14.17 29.25 17.00
N ASN A 538 14.78 28.58 17.98
CA ASN A 538 16.16 28.86 18.39
C ASN A 538 17.20 27.98 17.71
N HIS A 539 16.78 26.93 17.00
CA HIS A 539 17.68 26.00 16.33
C HIS A 539 17.58 26.05 14.80
N LEU A 540 16.56 26.73 14.26
CA LEU A 540 16.45 27.14 12.87
C LEU A 540 16.86 28.58 12.69
#